data_440a1ab47c9a5d3b512a91fd95486353
#
_entry.id   440a1ab47c9a5d3b512a91fd95486353
#
_cell.length_a   1.000
_cell.length_b   1.000
_cell.length_c   1.000
_cell.angle_alpha   90.00
_cell.angle_beta   90.00
_cell.angle_gamma   90.00
#
_symmetry.space_group_name_H-M   'P 1'
#
loop_
_entity.id
_entity.type
_entity.pdbx_description
1 polymer ?
#
loop_
_entity_poly.entity_id
_entity_poly.type
_entity_poly.pdbx_seq_one_letter_code
_entity_poly.pdbx_strand_id
1 'polypeptide(L)'
;MNKYLISLDKDVQRRELFFAQPDTADFTVFSAINTMQKEWEELAEVFNPTKFEQHYGRNVTKGEIGCTLSHLAVYRQIVEDQIFIHNYLNL
;
A
#
# COMPACT_ATOMS: atom_id res chain seq x y z
N MET A 1 14.04 1.36 11.99
CA MET A 1 12.67 1.59 11.48
C MET A 1 12.51 0.86 10.16
N ASN A 2 11.41 0.13 10.00
CA ASN A 2 11.13 -0.59 8.76
C ASN A 2 10.73 0.39 7.67
N LYS A 3 11.30 0.21 6.48
CA LYS A 3 11.00 1.02 5.30
C LYS A 3 10.42 0.12 4.23
N TYR A 4 9.33 0.54 3.63
CA TYR A 4 8.63 -0.25 2.61
C TYR A 4 8.55 0.52 1.30
N LEU A 5 8.82 -0.19 0.21
CA LEU A 5 8.54 0.28 -1.14
C LEU A 5 7.27 -0.41 -1.63
N ILE A 6 6.20 0.34 -1.81
CA ILE A 6 4.95 -0.18 -2.36
C ILE A 6 5.10 -0.23 -3.87
N SER A 7 5.03 -1.43 -4.44
CA SER A 7 5.24 -1.63 -5.87
C SER A 7 4.33 -2.74 -6.40
N LEU A 8 3.73 -2.51 -7.55
CA LEU A 8 3.03 -3.57 -8.28
C LEU A 8 4.03 -4.62 -8.72
N ASP A 9 3.65 -5.90 -8.68
CA ASP A 9 4.55 -6.99 -9.01
C ASP A 9 5.08 -6.89 -10.45
N LYS A 10 4.29 -6.34 -11.37
CA LYS A 10 4.67 -6.16 -12.78
C LYS A 10 5.67 -5.02 -13.00
N ASP A 11 5.85 -4.11 -12.04
CA ASP A 11 6.69 -2.92 -12.21
C ASP A 11 8.16 -3.21 -11.87
N VAL A 12 8.75 -4.22 -12.51
CA VAL A 12 10.12 -4.67 -12.26
C VAL A 12 11.13 -3.56 -12.55
N GLN A 13 10.98 -2.86 -13.69
CA GLN A 13 11.90 -1.78 -14.07
C GLN A 13 11.91 -0.64 -13.05
N ARG A 14 10.75 -0.25 -12.54
CA ARG A 14 10.64 0.80 -11.54
C ARG A 14 11.36 0.42 -10.25
N ARG A 15 11.24 -0.84 -9.84
CA ARG A 15 11.97 -1.33 -8.65
C ARG A 15 13.46 -1.32 -8.87
N GLU A 16 13.93 -1.74 -10.04
CA GLU A 16 15.35 -1.72 -10.37
C GLU A 16 15.92 -0.30 -10.34
N LEU A 17 15.20 0.67 -10.91
CA LEU A 17 15.60 2.07 -10.89
C LEU A 17 15.62 2.63 -9.46
N PHE A 18 14.64 2.25 -8.64
CA PHE A 18 14.62 2.68 -7.24
C PHE A 18 15.82 2.15 -6.48
N PHE A 19 16.11 0.84 -6.58
CA PHE A 19 17.23 0.23 -5.86
C PHE A 19 18.60 0.59 -6.42
N ALA A 20 18.65 1.18 -7.61
CA ALA A 20 19.90 1.74 -8.14
C ALA A 20 20.28 3.07 -7.49
N GLN A 21 19.37 3.73 -6.78
CA GLN A 21 19.63 4.96 -6.05
C GLN A 21 20.37 4.68 -4.73
N PRO A 22 21.18 5.63 -4.23
CA PRO A 22 21.86 5.43 -2.94
C PRO A 22 20.86 5.38 -1.79
N ASP A 23 21.24 4.65 -0.73
CA ASP A 23 20.49 4.55 0.53
C ASP A 23 19.12 3.86 0.42
N THR A 24 18.96 2.96 -0.56
CA THR A 24 17.69 2.23 -0.76
C THR A 24 17.78 0.75 -0.39
N ALA A 25 18.96 0.23 -0.07
CA ALA A 25 19.17 -1.21 0.15
C ALA A 25 18.38 -1.78 1.33
N ASP A 26 18.00 -0.94 2.29
CA ASP A 26 17.27 -1.33 3.49
C ASP A 26 15.75 -1.30 3.33
N PHE A 27 15.26 -0.96 2.13
CA PHE A 27 13.82 -0.99 1.85
C PHE A 27 13.35 -2.41 1.56
N THR A 28 12.20 -2.76 2.12
CA THR A 28 11.51 -4.02 1.83
C THR A 28 10.43 -3.76 0.79
N VAL A 29 10.39 -4.57 -0.26
CA VAL A 29 9.34 -4.46 -1.27
C VAL A 29 8.03 -4.99 -0.69
N PHE A 30 6.98 -4.20 -0.78
CA PHE A 30 5.63 -4.58 -0.40
C PHE A 30 4.77 -4.60 -1.65
N SER A 31 4.20 -5.76 -1.99
CA SER A 31 3.38 -5.90 -3.19
C SER A 31 2.14 -5.02 -3.10
N ALA A 32 2.01 -4.09 -4.03
CA ALA A 32 0.85 -3.22 -4.11
C ALA A 32 -0.40 -4.00 -4.53
N ILE A 33 -1.54 -3.58 -4.01
CA ILE A 33 -2.82 -4.17 -4.35
C ILE A 33 -3.22 -3.65 -5.73
N ASN A 34 -3.39 -4.59 -6.69
CA ASN A 34 -3.81 -4.26 -8.04
C ASN A 34 -5.32 -4.34 -8.13
N THR A 35 -5.97 -3.19 -8.31
CA THR A 35 -7.43 -3.09 -8.37
C THR A 35 -7.96 -2.91 -9.80
N MET A 36 -7.08 -2.78 -10.80
CA MET A 36 -7.50 -2.47 -12.16
C MET A 36 -8.34 -3.57 -12.81
N GLN A 37 -8.13 -4.83 -12.40
CA GLN A 37 -8.85 -5.99 -12.92
C GLN A 37 -10.02 -6.42 -12.02
N LYS A 38 -10.23 -5.73 -10.90
CA LYS A 38 -11.34 -6.05 -10.00
C LYS A 38 -12.61 -5.34 -10.44
N GLU A 39 -13.75 -6.00 -10.22
CA GLU A 39 -15.04 -5.40 -10.50
C GLU A 39 -15.39 -4.33 -9.44
N TRP A 40 -16.17 -3.33 -9.85
CA TRP A 40 -16.57 -2.27 -8.93
C TRP A 40 -17.35 -2.78 -7.73
N GLU A 41 -18.12 -3.85 -7.90
CA GLU A 41 -18.87 -4.47 -6.82
C GLU A 41 -17.96 -5.03 -5.74
N GLU A 42 -16.85 -5.66 -6.12
CA GLU A 42 -15.85 -6.15 -5.18
C GLU A 42 -15.18 -5.00 -4.43
N LEU A 43 -14.85 -3.93 -5.13
CA LEU A 43 -14.21 -2.78 -4.53
C LEU A 43 -15.12 -2.02 -3.56
N ALA A 44 -16.42 -2.00 -3.83
CA ALA A 44 -17.40 -1.34 -2.97
C ALA A 44 -17.51 -2.01 -1.59
N GLU A 45 -17.12 -3.27 -1.45
CA GLU A 45 -17.11 -3.97 -0.15
C GLU A 45 -16.03 -3.44 0.79
N VAL A 46 -14.93 -2.91 0.25
CA VAL A 46 -13.76 -2.48 1.03
C VAL A 46 -13.52 -0.97 0.96
N PHE A 47 -14.22 -0.28 0.08
CA PHE A 47 -14.04 1.16 -0.13
C PHE A 47 -15.40 1.80 -0.45
N ASN A 48 -15.70 2.93 0.20
CA ASN A 48 -16.97 3.64 -0.03
C ASN A 48 -16.79 4.75 -1.08
N PRO A 49 -17.17 4.50 -2.35
CA PRO A 49 -17.00 5.50 -3.40
C PRO A 49 -17.89 6.74 -3.20
N THR A 50 -19.06 6.58 -2.57
CA THR A 50 -19.97 7.69 -2.32
C THR A 50 -19.34 8.71 -1.38
N LYS A 51 -18.71 8.27 -0.31
CA LYS A 51 -18.01 9.16 0.63
C LYS A 51 -16.87 9.89 -0.05
N PHE A 52 -16.12 9.20 -0.91
CA PHE A 52 -15.04 9.83 -1.68
C PHE A 52 -15.59 10.94 -2.59
N GLU A 53 -16.67 10.64 -3.33
CA GLU A 53 -17.29 11.61 -4.23
C GLU A 53 -17.80 12.84 -3.48
N GLN A 54 -18.41 12.64 -2.31
CA GLN A 54 -18.90 13.74 -1.47
C GLN A 54 -17.77 14.62 -0.97
N HIS A 55 -16.62 14.02 -0.63
CA HIS A 55 -15.50 14.75 -0.07
C HIS A 55 -14.69 15.49 -1.14
N TYR A 56 -14.46 14.87 -2.29
CA TYR A 56 -13.59 15.41 -3.34
C TYR A 56 -14.32 16.00 -4.54
N GLY A 57 -15.63 15.81 -4.64
CA GLY A 57 -16.43 16.34 -5.74
C GLY A 57 -16.18 15.69 -7.09
N ARG A 58 -15.58 14.49 -7.12
CA ARG A 58 -15.31 13.73 -8.34
C ARG A 58 -15.39 12.25 -8.07
N ASN A 59 -15.50 11.45 -9.14
CA ASN A 59 -15.53 10.00 -9.04
C ASN A 59 -14.15 9.44 -8.68
N VAL A 60 -14.13 8.38 -7.87
CA VAL A 60 -12.89 7.67 -7.53
C VAL A 60 -12.51 6.74 -8.68
N THR A 61 -11.20 6.61 -8.94
CA THR A 61 -10.67 5.63 -9.89
C THR A 61 -10.23 4.35 -9.17
N LYS A 62 -10.18 3.24 -9.92
CA LYS A 62 -9.67 1.98 -9.37
C LYS A 62 -8.22 2.10 -8.90
N GLY A 63 -7.40 2.85 -9.63
CA GLY A 63 -6.02 3.11 -9.23
C GLY A 63 -5.92 3.82 -7.88
N GLU A 64 -6.78 4.79 -7.63
CA GLU A 64 -6.82 5.47 -6.34
C GLU A 64 -7.23 4.55 -5.20
N ILE A 65 -8.18 3.65 -5.44
CA ILE A 65 -8.59 2.63 -4.46
C ILE A 65 -7.42 1.71 -4.16
N GLY A 66 -6.72 1.21 -5.17
CA GLY A 66 -5.56 0.34 -5.00
C GLY A 66 -4.44 1.01 -4.21
N CYS A 67 -4.16 2.26 -4.50
CA CYS A 67 -3.16 3.05 -3.79
C CYS A 67 -3.54 3.17 -2.30
N THR A 68 -4.80 3.52 -2.00
CA THR A 68 -5.28 3.66 -0.63
C THR A 68 -5.19 2.34 0.13
N LEU A 69 -5.66 1.24 -0.47
CA LEU A 69 -5.61 -0.08 0.16
C LEU A 69 -4.18 -0.55 0.39
N SER A 70 -3.27 -0.28 -0.55
CA SER A 70 -1.85 -0.61 -0.41
C SER A 70 -1.22 0.12 0.77
N HIS A 71 -1.51 1.41 0.92
CA HIS A 71 -1.01 2.20 2.05
C HIS A 71 -1.55 1.72 3.38
N LEU A 72 -2.84 1.36 3.43
CA LEU A 72 -3.44 0.80 4.64
C LEU A 72 -2.80 -0.53 5.02
N ALA A 73 -2.51 -1.39 4.04
CA ALA A 73 -1.85 -2.67 4.27
C ALA A 73 -0.44 -2.49 4.84
N VAL A 74 0.33 -1.54 4.28
CA VAL A 74 1.66 -1.21 4.80
C VAL A 74 1.57 -0.63 6.20
N TYR A 75 0.62 0.24 6.44
CA TYR A 75 0.41 0.83 7.76
C TYR A 75 0.12 -0.24 8.81
N ARG A 76 -0.73 -1.20 8.49
CA ARG A 76 -1.00 -2.35 9.38
C ARG A 76 0.25 -3.15 9.66
N GLN A 77 1.07 -3.38 8.63
CA GLN A 77 2.33 -4.10 8.80
C GLN A 77 3.29 -3.37 9.72
N ILE A 78 3.39 -2.05 9.59
CA ILE A 78 4.22 -1.23 10.48
C ILE A 78 3.75 -1.33 11.93
N VAL A 79 2.43 -1.27 12.14
CA VAL A 79 1.86 -1.38 13.48
C VAL A 79 2.14 -2.75 14.08
N GLU A 80 1.98 -3.83 13.30
CA GLU A 80 2.29 -5.19 13.73
C GLU A 80 3.77 -5.34 14.10
N ASP A 81 4.67 -4.78 13.30
CA ASP A 81 6.10 -4.79 13.56
C ASP A 81 6.42 -4.09 14.88
N GLN A 82 5.80 -2.96 15.15
CA GLN A 82 5.99 -2.21 16.39
C GLN A 82 5.46 -2.98 17.61
N ILE A 83 4.32 -3.63 17.48
CA ILE A 83 3.75 -4.45 18.54
C ILE A 83 4.69 -5.62 18.86
N PHE A 84 5.22 -6.27 17.83
CA PHE A 84 6.16 -7.37 17.98
C PHE A 84 7.43 -6.92 18.73
N ILE A 85 8.03 -5.81 18.32
CA ILE A 85 9.23 -5.26 18.96
C ILE A 85 8.95 -4.91 20.41
N HIS A 86 7.82 -4.26 20.68
CA HIS A 86 7.42 -3.88 22.03
C HIS A 86 7.27 -5.10 22.94
N ASN A 87 6.58 -6.13 22.47
CA ASN A 87 6.39 -7.35 23.24
C ASN A 87 7.72 -8.06 23.50
N TYR A 88 8.60 -8.08 22.52
CA TYR A 88 9.92 -8.68 22.65
C TYR A 88 10.78 -7.97 23.72
N LEU A 89 10.74 -6.63 23.72
CA LEU A 89 11.50 -5.83 24.66
C LEU A 89 10.98 -5.93 26.10
N ASN A 90 9.71 -6.29 26.27
CA ASN A 90 9.09 -6.44 27.60
C ASN A 90 9.27 -7.85 28.19
N LEU A 91 9.90 -8.74 27.46
CA LEU A 91 10.21 -10.07 27.95
C LEU A 91 11.49 -10.06 28.80
#